data_04759ba0bc63bdb8516b415bbbdb1f55
#
_entry.id   04759ba0bc63bdb8516b415bbbdb1f55
#
_cell.length_a   1.000
_cell.length_b   1.000
_cell.length_c   1.000
_cell.angle_alpha   90.00
_cell.angle_beta   90.00
_cell.angle_gamma   90.00
#
_symmetry.space_group_name_H-M   'P 1'
#
loop_
_entity.id
_entity.type
_entity.pdbx_description
1 polymer ?
#
loop_
_entity_poly.entity_id
_entity_poly.type
_entity_poly.pdbx_seq_one_letter_code
_entity_poly.pdbx_strand_id
1 'polypeptide(L)'
;LLYSLLHLTGYDLSLDDLKSFRQWGSRTPGHPEHGHTPGVETTTGPLGQGFANAVGMALAERFLAATYGADVVDHYTYALAGDGCMMEGISGEAASFAGHQRLGKLIVLYDDNHITIDGSTDLAFTEDVGKRFEAYGWHVLTVADGNDVDAVDAAITAAKAETEKPSLIAVRTHIGYGSPSKQDKAAAHGAPLGADEVKLTK
;
A
#
# COMPACT_ATOMS: atom_id res chain seq x y z
N LEU A 1 -6.95 6.49 3.27
CA LEU A 1 -5.58 6.99 3.10
C LEU A 1 -5.42 7.75 1.78
N LEU A 2 -5.60 7.11 0.59
CA LEU A 2 -5.34 7.71 -0.72
C LEU A 2 -6.04 9.07 -0.91
N TYR A 3 -7.36 9.12 -0.76
CA TYR A 3 -8.13 10.36 -0.95
C TYR A 3 -7.74 11.47 0.03
N SER A 4 -7.41 11.13 1.28
CA SER A 4 -6.92 12.10 2.25
C SER A 4 -5.57 12.69 1.83
N LEU A 5 -4.67 11.88 1.32
CA LEU A 5 -3.39 12.34 0.79
C LEU A 5 -3.58 13.23 -0.45
N LEU A 6 -4.44 12.83 -1.38
CA LEU A 6 -4.75 13.64 -2.56
C LEU A 6 -5.30 15.03 -2.18
N HIS A 7 -6.22 15.07 -1.19
CA HIS A 7 -6.74 16.33 -0.66
C HIS A 7 -5.62 17.20 -0.04
N LEU A 8 -4.81 16.61 0.86
CA LEU A 8 -3.77 17.33 1.58
C LEU A 8 -2.61 17.80 0.68
N THR A 9 -2.37 17.13 -0.42
CA THR A 9 -1.32 17.47 -1.39
C THR A 9 -1.80 18.38 -2.53
N GLY A 10 -3.05 18.85 -2.45
CA GLY A 10 -3.55 19.93 -3.34
C GLY A 10 -4.14 19.45 -4.66
N TYR A 11 -4.47 18.17 -4.80
CA TYR A 11 -5.29 17.71 -5.93
C TYR A 11 -6.70 18.28 -5.83
N ASP A 12 -7.40 18.37 -6.97
CA ASP A 12 -8.79 18.84 -7.04
C ASP A 12 -9.75 17.83 -6.41
N LEU A 13 -9.64 17.70 -5.09
CA LEU A 13 -10.47 16.84 -4.24
C LEU A 13 -10.78 17.59 -2.94
N SER A 14 -12.02 17.98 -2.77
CA SER A 14 -12.45 18.82 -1.65
C SER A 14 -12.67 18.01 -0.36
N LEU A 15 -12.77 18.72 0.77
CA LEU A 15 -13.18 18.10 2.03
C LEU A 15 -14.61 17.53 1.96
N ASP A 16 -15.49 18.13 1.16
CA ASP A 16 -16.86 17.66 0.99
C ASP A 16 -16.90 16.38 0.13
N ASP A 17 -15.98 16.22 -0.83
CA ASP A 17 -15.77 14.95 -1.52
C ASP A 17 -15.35 13.84 -0.53
N LEU A 18 -14.44 14.15 0.42
CA LEU A 18 -14.04 13.21 1.46
C LEU A 18 -15.21 12.82 2.39
N LYS A 19 -16.07 13.78 2.76
CA LYS A 19 -17.27 13.50 3.56
C LYS A 19 -18.28 12.62 2.83
N SER A 20 -18.24 12.64 1.49
CA SER A 20 -19.11 11.82 0.62
C SER A 20 -18.49 10.46 0.30
N PHE A 21 -17.47 10.02 1.05
CA PHE A 21 -16.79 8.74 0.84
C PHE A 21 -17.76 7.58 0.75
N ARG A 22 -17.64 6.76 -0.30
CA ARG A 22 -18.48 5.59 -0.61
C ARG A 22 -19.95 5.90 -0.87
N GLN A 23 -20.32 7.17 -1.01
CA GLN A 23 -21.69 7.50 -1.44
C GLN A 23 -21.85 7.31 -2.95
N TRP A 24 -23.05 6.94 -3.38
CA TRP A 24 -23.32 6.73 -4.81
C TRP A 24 -23.04 8.00 -5.62
N GLY A 25 -22.27 7.86 -6.70
CA GLY A 25 -21.89 8.96 -7.57
C GLY A 25 -20.86 9.93 -6.99
N SER A 26 -20.31 9.68 -5.79
CA SER A 26 -19.26 10.52 -5.22
C SER A 26 -17.93 10.38 -5.97
N ARG A 27 -17.08 11.41 -5.86
CA ARG A 27 -15.69 11.39 -6.39
C ARG A 27 -14.75 10.51 -5.56
N THR A 28 -15.24 9.95 -4.45
CA THR A 28 -14.47 9.10 -3.53
C THR A 28 -15.12 7.72 -3.36
N PRO A 29 -15.20 6.92 -4.44
CA PRO A 29 -15.75 5.57 -4.36
C PRO A 29 -14.93 4.69 -3.41
N GLY A 30 -15.51 3.59 -2.94
CA GLY A 30 -14.83 2.64 -2.05
C GLY A 30 -13.59 2.01 -2.68
N HIS A 31 -13.61 1.80 -4.00
CA HIS A 31 -12.46 1.40 -4.80
C HIS A 31 -12.04 2.57 -5.70
N PRO A 32 -10.79 3.05 -5.61
CA PRO A 32 -10.31 4.13 -6.47
C PRO A 32 -10.31 3.72 -7.93
N GLU A 33 -10.75 4.62 -8.81
CA GLU A 33 -10.81 4.39 -10.25
C GLU A 33 -10.00 5.45 -11.00
N HIS A 34 -9.13 4.98 -11.90
CA HIS A 34 -8.38 5.85 -12.80
C HIS A 34 -9.34 6.67 -13.68
N GLY A 35 -9.10 7.97 -13.79
CA GLY A 35 -9.94 8.87 -14.58
C GLY A 35 -11.23 9.35 -13.89
N HIS A 36 -11.61 8.75 -12.74
CA HIS A 36 -12.77 9.18 -11.95
C HIS A 36 -12.39 10.21 -10.88
N THR A 37 -11.30 9.95 -10.16
CA THR A 37 -10.77 10.85 -9.13
C THR A 37 -9.43 11.43 -9.58
N PRO A 38 -9.24 12.76 -9.55
CA PRO A 38 -7.96 13.38 -9.89
C PRO A 38 -6.82 12.83 -9.00
N GLY A 39 -5.70 12.47 -9.64
CA GLY A 39 -4.52 11.93 -8.95
C GLY A 39 -4.54 10.42 -8.69
N VAL A 40 -5.62 9.72 -9.05
CA VAL A 40 -5.64 8.25 -9.03
C VAL A 40 -4.97 7.72 -10.30
N GLU A 41 -3.82 7.08 -10.15
CA GLU A 41 -2.98 6.60 -11.26
C GLU A 41 -3.41 5.23 -11.78
N THR A 42 -4.06 4.41 -10.95
CA THR A 42 -4.54 3.08 -11.35
C THR A 42 -5.80 2.69 -10.60
N THR A 43 -6.67 1.94 -11.26
CA THR A 43 -7.86 1.36 -10.64
C THR A 43 -7.44 0.20 -9.73
N THR A 44 -7.83 0.27 -8.46
CA THR A 44 -7.55 -0.75 -7.45
C THR A 44 -8.81 -1.08 -6.65
N GLY A 45 -8.73 -2.16 -5.86
CA GLY A 45 -9.84 -2.66 -5.04
C GLY A 45 -9.78 -4.18 -4.95
N PRO A 46 -9.79 -4.92 -6.09
CA PRO A 46 -9.51 -6.35 -6.06
C PRO A 46 -8.10 -6.61 -5.51
N LEU A 47 -8.01 -7.46 -4.49
CA LEU A 47 -6.77 -7.73 -3.74
C LEU A 47 -5.67 -8.28 -4.68
N GLY A 48 -4.43 -7.84 -4.46
CA GLY A 48 -3.27 -8.23 -5.24
C GLY A 48 -3.13 -7.55 -6.60
N GLN A 49 -4.22 -7.05 -7.19
CA GLN A 49 -4.18 -6.46 -8.55
C GLN A 49 -3.38 -5.15 -8.56
N GLY A 50 -3.56 -4.27 -7.57
CA GLY A 50 -2.77 -3.03 -7.45
C GLY A 50 -1.28 -3.31 -7.27
N PHE A 51 -0.92 -4.35 -6.52
CA PHE A 51 0.47 -4.79 -6.39
C PHE A 51 1.05 -5.23 -7.75
N ALA A 52 0.33 -6.05 -8.52
CA ALA A 52 0.75 -6.47 -9.84
C ALA A 52 0.85 -5.32 -10.84
N ASN A 53 -0.07 -4.34 -10.77
CA ASN A 53 0.00 -3.11 -11.56
C ASN A 53 1.27 -2.31 -11.23
N ALA A 54 1.64 -2.19 -9.95
CA ALA A 54 2.86 -1.50 -9.54
C ALA A 54 4.12 -2.17 -10.11
N VAL A 55 4.15 -3.50 -10.16
CA VAL A 55 5.24 -4.24 -10.84
C VAL A 55 5.29 -3.89 -12.32
N GLY A 56 4.14 -3.82 -12.99
CA GLY A 56 4.05 -3.40 -14.40
C GLY A 56 4.53 -1.95 -14.61
N MET A 57 4.17 -1.03 -13.72
CA MET A 57 4.60 0.37 -13.75
C MET A 57 6.12 0.50 -13.56
N ALA A 58 6.71 -0.22 -12.62
CA ALA A 58 8.15 -0.24 -12.41
C ALA A 58 8.91 -0.85 -13.60
N LEU A 59 8.36 -1.87 -14.24
CA LEU A 59 8.91 -2.40 -15.47
C LEU A 59 8.82 -1.39 -16.62
N ALA A 60 7.70 -0.67 -16.74
CA ALA A 60 7.53 0.37 -17.74
C ALA A 60 8.51 1.53 -17.53
N GLU A 61 8.73 1.97 -16.29
CA GLU A 61 9.77 2.97 -15.96
C GLU A 61 11.12 2.51 -16.49
N ARG A 62 11.55 1.31 -16.14
CA ARG A 62 12.85 0.79 -16.57
C ARG A 62 12.98 0.68 -18.09
N PHE A 63 11.93 0.24 -18.76
CA PHE A 63 11.90 0.18 -20.23
C PHE A 63 12.01 1.57 -20.86
N LEU A 64 11.26 2.54 -20.34
CA LEU A 64 11.26 3.92 -20.85
C LEU A 64 12.59 4.63 -20.54
N ALA A 65 13.16 4.43 -19.35
CA ALA A 65 14.49 4.97 -19.01
C ALA A 65 15.59 4.40 -19.92
N ALA A 66 15.52 3.11 -20.24
CA ALA A 66 16.46 2.49 -21.18
C ALA A 66 16.27 2.99 -22.62
N THR A 67 15.06 3.40 -23.01
CA THR A 67 14.73 3.85 -24.36
C THR A 67 15.02 5.33 -24.55
N TYR A 68 14.66 6.17 -23.57
CA TYR A 68 14.70 7.65 -23.69
C TYR A 68 15.78 8.30 -22.82
N GLY A 69 16.41 7.55 -21.92
CA GLY A 69 17.42 8.03 -20.99
C GLY A 69 16.86 8.41 -19.63
N ALA A 70 17.70 8.28 -18.60
CA ALA A 70 17.36 8.61 -17.22
C ALA A 70 17.10 10.12 -17.00
N ASP A 71 17.58 10.98 -17.88
CA ASP A 71 17.27 12.43 -17.86
C ASP A 71 15.79 12.72 -18.19
N VAL A 72 15.09 11.75 -18.81
CA VAL A 72 13.69 11.88 -19.22
C VAL A 72 12.77 11.07 -18.32
N VAL A 73 13.19 9.87 -17.95
CA VAL A 73 12.40 8.94 -17.11
C VAL A 73 13.26 8.42 -15.97
N ASP A 74 12.98 8.90 -14.76
CA ASP A 74 13.68 8.52 -13.53
C ASP A 74 12.75 8.68 -12.32
N HIS A 75 11.80 7.75 -12.15
CA HIS A 75 10.85 7.80 -11.05
C HIS A 75 10.76 6.46 -10.31
N TYR A 76 10.36 6.53 -9.05
CA TYR A 76 10.05 5.36 -8.24
C TYR A 76 8.57 4.99 -8.38
N THR A 77 8.28 3.70 -8.26
CA THR A 77 6.92 3.20 -8.10
C THR A 77 6.72 2.79 -6.65
N TYR A 78 5.75 3.40 -5.97
CA TYR A 78 5.37 3.05 -4.61
C TYR A 78 4.04 2.30 -4.61
N ALA A 79 3.94 1.24 -3.82
CA ALA A 79 2.69 0.52 -3.61
C ALA A 79 2.43 0.32 -2.12
N LEU A 80 1.15 0.39 -1.73
CA LEU A 80 0.68 -0.01 -0.42
C LEU A 80 -0.10 -1.31 -0.56
N ALA A 81 0.23 -2.31 0.23
CA ALA A 81 -0.43 -3.61 0.20
C ALA A 81 -0.66 -4.12 1.63
N GLY A 82 -1.83 -4.64 1.92
CA GLY A 82 -2.14 -5.25 3.21
C GLY A 82 -2.04 -6.77 3.17
N ASP A 83 -2.35 -7.42 4.31
CA ASP A 83 -2.32 -8.87 4.47
C ASP A 83 -3.13 -9.59 3.38
N GLY A 84 -4.33 -9.13 3.09
CA GLY A 84 -5.19 -9.70 2.05
C GLY A 84 -4.56 -9.67 0.66
N CYS A 85 -3.82 -8.61 0.31
CA CYS A 85 -3.08 -8.56 -0.95
C CYS A 85 -1.97 -9.61 -1.00
N MET A 86 -1.30 -9.86 0.12
CA MET A 86 -0.21 -10.83 0.19
C MET A 86 -0.68 -12.29 0.12
N MET A 87 -1.96 -12.54 0.40
CA MET A 87 -2.60 -13.86 0.27
C MET A 87 -2.91 -14.24 -1.18
N GLU A 88 -3.07 -13.24 -2.07
CA GLU A 88 -3.46 -13.49 -3.46
C GLU A 88 -2.32 -14.12 -4.29
N GLY A 89 -2.65 -15.11 -5.11
CA GLY A 89 -1.68 -15.78 -5.99
C GLY A 89 -0.94 -14.84 -6.92
N ILE A 90 -1.65 -13.85 -7.48
CA ILE A 90 -1.07 -12.85 -8.38
C ILE A 90 0.06 -12.05 -7.70
N SER A 91 -0.02 -11.80 -6.41
CA SER A 91 1.03 -11.09 -5.66
C SER A 91 2.33 -11.90 -5.61
N GLY A 92 2.24 -13.21 -5.40
CA GLY A 92 3.40 -14.10 -5.43
C GLY A 92 4.05 -14.17 -6.82
N GLU A 93 3.24 -14.32 -7.86
CA GLU A 93 3.71 -14.36 -9.25
C GLU A 93 4.39 -13.04 -9.65
N ALA A 94 3.74 -11.90 -9.36
CA ALA A 94 4.26 -10.58 -9.65
C ALA A 94 5.55 -10.28 -8.84
N ALA A 95 5.60 -10.66 -7.56
CA ALA A 95 6.78 -10.50 -6.72
C ALA A 95 7.97 -11.30 -7.23
N SER A 96 7.76 -12.56 -7.62
CA SER A 96 8.80 -13.41 -8.22
C SER A 96 9.34 -12.78 -9.51
N PHE A 97 8.46 -12.27 -10.36
CA PHE A 97 8.84 -11.60 -11.60
C PHE A 97 9.65 -10.32 -11.30
N ALA A 98 9.19 -9.48 -10.36
CA ALA A 98 9.87 -8.23 -10.00
C ALA A 98 11.28 -8.47 -9.45
N GLY A 99 11.46 -9.48 -8.60
CA GLY A 99 12.76 -9.89 -8.10
C GLY A 99 13.68 -10.40 -9.21
N HIS A 100 13.16 -11.26 -10.10
CA HIS A 100 13.90 -11.74 -11.27
C HIS A 100 14.35 -10.59 -12.18
N GLN A 101 13.48 -9.62 -12.42
CA GLN A 101 13.78 -8.43 -13.23
C GLN A 101 14.62 -7.40 -12.48
N ARG A 102 14.87 -7.56 -11.17
CA ARG A 102 15.65 -6.60 -10.37
C ARG A 102 15.09 -5.17 -10.46
N LEU A 103 13.80 -4.98 -10.23
CA LEU A 103 13.13 -3.68 -10.35
C LEU A 103 13.45 -2.79 -9.14
N GLY A 104 14.66 -2.26 -9.05
CA GLY A 104 15.18 -1.53 -7.89
C GLY A 104 14.43 -0.23 -7.54
N LYS A 105 13.63 0.31 -8.45
CA LYS A 105 12.77 1.48 -8.20
C LYS A 105 11.34 1.12 -7.75
N LEU A 106 11.05 -0.16 -7.52
CA LEU A 106 9.80 -0.61 -6.92
C LEU A 106 9.95 -0.71 -5.42
N ILE A 107 9.16 0.07 -4.69
CA ILE A 107 9.13 0.10 -3.22
C ILE A 107 7.71 -0.22 -2.76
N VAL A 108 7.55 -1.31 -2.05
CA VAL A 108 6.25 -1.74 -1.51
C VAL A 108 6.26 -1.58 0.00
N LEU A 109 5.29 -0.81 0.53
CA LEU A 109 5.02 -0.76 1.95
C LEU A 109 3.90 -1.77 2.25
N TYR A 110 4.24 -2.76 3.04
CA TYR A 110 3.30 -3.79 3.49
C TYR A 110 2.71 -3.37 4.83
N ASP A 111 1.41 -3.10 4.83
CA ASP A 111 0.61 -2.80 6.02
C ASP A 111 0.35 -4.12 6.78
N ASP A 112 1.30 -4.45 7.66
CA ASP A 112 1.32 -5.67 8.47
C ASP A 112 0.54 -5.45 9.76
N ASN A 113 -0.80 -5.50 9.67
CA ASN A 113 -1.67 -5.27 10.82
C ASN A 113 -2.27 -6.54 11.42
N HIS A 114 -2.07 -7.69 10.80
CA HIS A 114 -2.55 -9.01 11.23
C HIS A 114 -4.09 -9.14 11.28
N ILE A 115 -4.82 -8.28 10.58
CA ILE A 115 -6.30 -8.30 10.57
C ILE A 115 -6.82 -8.37 9.14
N THR A 116 -7.76 -9.28 8.94
CA THR A 116 -8.57 -9.39 7.72
C THR A 116 -10.00 -8.91 7.99
N ILE A 117 -10.86 -8.95 6.96
CA ILE A 117 -12.28 -8.62 7.10
C ILE A 117 -13.01 -9.56 8.07
N ASP A 118 -12.56 -10.81 8.20
CA ASP A 118 -13.21 -11.84 9.02
C ASP A 118 -12.53 -12.09 10.38
N GLY A 119 -11.36 -11.48 10.62
CA GLY A 119 -10.64 -11.67 11.88
C GLY A 119 -9.12 -11.60 11.74
N SER A 120 -8.42 -12.25 12.66
CA SER A 120 -6.96 -12.35 12.63
C SER A 120 -6.47 -13.12 11.40
N THR A 121 -5.31 -12.75 10.88
CA THR A 121 -4.60 -13.50 9.85
C THR A 121 -4.31 -14.95 10.27
N ASP A 122 -4.20 -15.25 11.58
CA ASP A 122 -3.97 -16.61 12.10
C ASP A 122 -4.99 -17.65 11.64
N LEU A 123 -6.17 -17.18 11.18
CA LEU A 123 -7.20 -18.07 10.64
C LEU A 123 -6.79 -18.75 9.33
N ALA A 124 -5.96 -18.09 8.49
CA ALA A 124 -5.67 -18.57 7.15
C ALA A 124 -4.30 -18.16 6.59
N PHE A 125 -3.53 -17.34 7.31
CA PHE A 125 -2.31 -16.74 6.79
C PHE A 125 -1.25 -16.60 7.90
N THR A 126 -0.37 -17.61 8.01
CA THR A 126 0.65 -17.71 9.07
C THR A 126 2.07 -17.78 8.52
N GLU A 127 2.26 -17.48 7.26
CA GLU A 127 3.58 -17.47 6.64
C GLU A 127 4.40 -16.24 7.02
N ASP A 128 5.72 -16.37 6.94
CA ASP A 128 6.65 -15.27 7.05
C ASP A 128 6.78 -14.57 5.69
N VAL A 129 6.02 -13.48 5.51
CA VAL A 129 6.00 -12.71 4.25
C VAL A 129 7.39 -12.16 3.93
N GLY A 130 8.14 -11.69 4.93
CA GLY A 130 9.49 -11.18 4.72
C GLY A 130 10.40 -12.23 4.11
N LYS A 131 10.46 -13.43 4.68
CA LYS A 131 11.26 -14.55 4.14
C LYS A 131 10.80 -14.99 2.76
N ARG A 132 9.49 -14.97 2.49
CA ARG A 132 8.98 -15.26 1.15
C ARG A 132 9.53 -14.27 0.12
N PHE A 133 9.52 -12.98 0.43
CA PHE A 133 10.04 -11.94 -0.47
C PHE A 133 11.56 -12.00 -0.59
N GLU A 134 12.30 -12.31 0.49
CA GLU A 134 13.74 -12.60 0.41
C GLU A 134 14.03 -13.74 -0.58
N ALA A 135 13.23 -14.81 -0.54
CA ALA A 135 13.37 -15.94 -1.48
C ALA A 135 13.06 -15.55 -2.93
N TYR A 136 12.24 -14.52 -3.16
CA TYR A 136 12.04 -13.94 -4.51
C TYR A 136 13.18 -12.99 -4.92
N GLY A 137 14.16 -12.74 -4.06
CA GLY A 137 15.30 -11.86 -4.35
C GLY A 137 15.05 -10.38 -4.05
N TRP A 138 14.07 -10.07 -3.22
CA TRP A 138 13.78 -8.71 -2.76
C TRP A 138 14.70 -8.27 -1.62
N HIS A 139 14.89 -6.97 -1.49
CA HIS A 139 15.41 -6.31 -0.30
C HIS A 139 14.27 -6.12 0.69
N VAL A 140 14.40 -6.67 1.88
CA VAL A 140 13.33 -6.66 2.90
C VAL A 140 13.77 -5.83 4.09
N LEU A 141 12.91 -4.90 4.49
CA LEU A 141 13.07 -4.02 5.65
C LEU A 141 11.86 -4.19 6.57
N THR A 142 12.06 -3.93 7.86
CA THR A 142 10.99 -3.98 8.85
C THR A 142 10.94 -2.70 9.66
N VAL A 143 9.74 -2.15 9.84
CA VAL A 143 9.45 -1.04 10.74
C VAL A 143 8.52 -1.57 11.85
N ALA A 144 8.99 -1.51 13.09
CA ALA A 144 8.32 -2.12 14.23
C ALA A 144 7.08 -1.34 14.71
N ASP A 145 7.00 -0.06 14.40
CA ASP A 145 5.85 0.83 14.72
C ASP A 145 5.58 1.77 13.55
N GLY A 146 4.47 1.59 12.87
CA GLY A 146 4.04 2.44 11.76
C GLY A 146 3.66 3.87 12.16
N ASN A 147 3.58 4.18 13.45
CA ASN A 147 3.41 5.55 13.95
C ASN A 147 4.75 6.27 14.15
N ASP A 148 5.87 5.56 14.11
CA ASP A 148 7.21 6.15 14.11
C ASP A 148 7.55 6.64 12.70
N VAL A 149 7.24 7.91 12.42
CA VAL A 149 7.44 8.54 11.11
C VAL A 149 8.92 8.56 10.71
N ASP A 150 9.82 8.74 11.68
CA ASP A 150 11.26 8.78 11.42
C ASP A 150 11.78 7.39 11.01
N ALA A 151 11.29 6.33 11.64
CA ALA A 151 11.62 4.95 11.27
C ALA A 151 11.08 4.59 9.87
N VAL A 152 9.86 5.04 9.52
CA VAL A 152 9.30 4.85 8.17
C VAL A 152 10.14 5.60 7.12
N ASP A 153 10.50 6.85 7.37
CA ASP A 153 11.33 7.66 6.45
C ASP A 153 12.72 7.04 6.26
N ALA A 154 13.35 6.58 7.34
CA ALA A 154 14.63 5.88 7.28
C ALA A 154 14.55 4.60 6.43
N ALA A 155 13.47 3.82 6.57
CA ALA A 155 13.26 2.62 5.77
C ALA A 155 13.05 2.94 4.29
N ILE A 156 12.28 3.97 3.97
CA ILE A 156 12.09 4.44 2.58
C ILE A 156 13.43 4.92 2.00
N THR A 157 14.22 5.65 2.78
CA THR A 157 15.54 6.11 2.37
C THR A 157 16.48 4.93 2.08
N ALA A 158 16.48 3.92 2.94
CA ALA A 158 17.26 2.69 2.72
C ALA A 158 16.78 1.92 1.48
N ALA A 159 15.47 1.82 1.26
CA ALA A 159 14.89 1.20 0.07
C ALA A 159 15.30 1.94 -1.22
N LYS A 160 15.35 3.27 -1.20
CA LYS A 160 15.82 4.07 -2.35
C LYS A 160 17.31 3.93 -2.63
N ALA A 161 18.12 3.60 -1.62
CA ALA A 161 19.55 3.33 -1.78
C ALA A 161 19.83 1.94 -2.39
N GLU A 162 18.88 1.01 -2.33
CA GLU A 162 18.97 -0.28 -2.99
C GLU A 162 18.53 -0.16 -4.46
N THR A 163 19.44 -0.30 -5.39
CA THR A 163 19.21 -0.09 -6.82
C THR A 163 19.03 -1.37 -7.63
N GLU A 164 19.44 -2.52 -7.06
CA GLU A 164 19.48 -3.80 -7.76
C GLU A 164 18.29 -4.72 -7.44
N LYS A 165 17.54 -4.40 -6.40
CA LYS A 165 16.44 -5.24 -5.93
C LYS A 165 15.20 -4.39 -5.65
N PRO A 166 13.99 -4.86 -5.97
CA PRO A 166 12.78 -4.25 -5.43
C PRO A 166 12.78 -4.36 -3.90
N SER A 167 12.18 -3.39 -3.22
CA SER A 167 12.16 -3.33 -1.75
C SER A 167 10.76 -3.58 -1.20
N LEU A 168 10.67 -4.45 -0.19
CA LEU A 168 9.50 -4.60 0.68
C LEU A 168 9.82 -4.01 2.04
N ILE A 169 9.00 -3.08 2.50
CA ILE A 169 9.06 -2.53 3.85
C ILE A 169 7.85 -3.07 4.62
N ALA A 170 8.05 -4.06 5.48
CA ALA A 170 7.00 -4.56 6.36
C ALA A 170 6.83 -3.59 7.52
N VAL A 171 5.70 -2.90 7.55
CA VAL A 171 5.38 -1.87 8.55
C VAL A 171 4.33 -2.41 9.50
N ARG A 172 4.71 -2.65 10.75
CA ARG A 172 3.76 -3.06 11.78
C ARG A 172 2.82 -1.92 12.10
N THR A 173 1.55 -2.12 11.84
CA THR A 173 0.50 -1.13 12.11
C THR A 173 -0.61 -1.73 12.97
N HIS A 174 -1.53 -0.87 13.42
CA HIS A 174 -2.70 -1.23 14.20
C HIS A 174 -3.94 -0.68 13.51
N ILE A 175 -4.78 -1.55 12.97
CA ILE A 175 -6.06 -1.12 12.36
C ILE A 175 -6.92 -0.43 13.42
N GLY A 176 -7.53 0.71 13.07
CA GLY A 176 -8.33 1.48 14.01
C GLY A 176 -7.53 2.05 15.19
N TYR A 177 -6.26 2.39 14.97
CA TYR A 177 -5.34 2.92 16.00
C TYR A 177 -5.97 4.02 16.85
N GLY A 178 -5.84 3.90 18.17
CA GLY A 178 -6.41 4.83 19.16
C GLY A 178 -7.88 4.59 19.51
N SER A 179 -8.57 3.70 18.79
CA SER A 179 -9.97 3.37 19.10
C SER A 179 -10.04 2.44 20.30
N PRO A 180 -10.70 2.83 21.43
CA PRO A 180 -10.74 2.02 22.65
C PRO A 180 -11.39 0.64 22.48
N SER A 181 -12.37 0.53 21.57
CA SER A 181 -13.14 -0.70 21.40
C SER A 181 -12.86 -1.45 20.10
N LYS A 182 -12.29 -0.79 19.08
CA LYS A 182 -12.16 -1.33 17.72
C LYS A 182 -10.73 -1.50 17.23
N GLN A 183 -9.74 -0.96 17.94
CA GLN A 183 -8.34 -1.18 17.57
C GLN A 183 -8.02 -2.68 17.51
N ASP A 184 -7.25 -3.09 16.49
CA ASP A 184 -6.84 -4.47 16.24
C ASP A 184 -8.00 -5.47 16.10
N LYS A 185 -9.15 -5.00 15.63
CA LYS A 185 -10.32 -5.87 15.40
C LYS A 185 -10.84 -5.74 13.98
N ALA A 186 -11.37 -6.84 13.45
CA ALA A 186 -12.05 -6.88 12.16
C ALA A 186 -13.19 -5.85 12.06
N ALA A 187 -13.82 -5.47 13.19
CA ALA A 187 -14.85 -4.42 13.25
C ALA A 187 -14.38 -3.02 12.80
N ALA A 188 -13.05 -2.79 12.69
CA ALA A 188 -12.50 -1.58 12.09
C ALA A 188 -12.24 -1.72 10.58
N HIS A 189 -12.30 -2.95 10.04
CA HIS A 189 -12.00 -3.23 8.64
C HIS A 189 -13.20 -2.88 7.76
N GLY A 190 -13.10 -1.79 6.98
CA GLY A 190 -14.12 -1.39 6.02
C GLY A 190 -15.41 -0.85 6.59
N ALA A 191 -15.54 -0.68 7.90
CA ALA A 191 -16.70 -0.14 8.58
C ALA A 191 -16.36 1.17 9.32
N PRO A 192 -17.29 2.14 9.40
CA PRO A 192 -17.07 3.36 10.17
C PRO A 192 -16.96 3.04 11.66
N LEU A 193 -16.14 3.80 12.38
CA LEU A 193 -16.04 3.68 13.84
C LEU A 193 -17.38 3.99 14.53
N GLY A 194 -18.15 4.93 13.98
CA GLY A 194 -19.36 5.46 14.59
C GLY A 194 -19.07 6.72 15.42
N ALA A 195 -20.10 7.56 15.58
CA ALA A 195 -19.93 8.89 16.16
C ALA A 195 -19.38 8.87 17.61
N ASP A 196 -19.84 7.90 18.41
CA ASP A 196 -19.42 7.81 19.81
C ASP A 196 -17.97 7.27 19.94
N GLU A 197 -17.62 6.26 19.17
CA GLU A 197 -16.26 5.74 19.12
C GLU A 197 -15.25 6.79 18.62
N VAL A 198 -15.63 7.59 17.61
CA VAL A 198 -14.80 8.71 17.13
C VAL A 198 -14.54 9.74 18.23
N LYS A 199 -15.51 10.04 19.08
CA LYS A 199 -15.32 10.97 20.23
C LYS A 199 -14.32 10.41 21.25
N LEU A 200 -14.34 9.10 21.46
CA LEU A 200 -13.44 8.43 22.41
C LEU A 200 -12.03 8.27 21.84
N THR A 201 -11.91 8.19 20.50
CA THR A 201 -10.63 8.04 19.79
C THR A 201 -9.86 9.37 19.68
N LYS A 202 -10.56 10.52 19.69
CA LYS A 202 -9.98 11.88 19.65
C LYS A 202 -9.54 12.34 21.02
#